data_5a17715a89662a8f0c2b7ca8e08dafce
#
_entry.id   5a17715a89662a8f0c2b7ca8e08dafce
#
_cell.length_a   1.000
_cell.length_b   1.000
_cell.length_c   1.000
_cell.angle_alpha   90.00
_cell.angle_beta   90.00
_cell.angle_gamma   90.00
#
_symmetry.space_group_name_H-M   'P 1'
#
loop_
_entity.id
_entity.type
_entity.pdbx_description
1 polymer ?
#
loop_
_entity_poly.entity_id
_entity_poly.type
_entity_poly.pdbx_seq_one_letter_code
_entity_poly.pdbx_strand_id
1 'polypeptide(L)'
;FLLAKTEIVAEEIQAEEDNFVAALEWGEQNGADIAVSSLGYSDWYEYEDMDGNTAVTTIAVDIAASLGVLCVNSAGNSGNSQWNYITAPADADSVISVGAVDLDGNLASFSSKGPTYDGRLKPEVCALGINTYCVRSNTLSDYRTASGTSLSSPLVGGAAAVILSANFNLTAMQIREALMNTGSNSANPDTSMGYGVINVVAVSYTHLRAHETETN
;
A
#
# COMPACT_ATOMS: atom_id res chain seq x y z
N PHE A 1 -15.23 -10.02 -1.06
CA PHE A 1 -14.02 -9.91 -0.25
C PHE A 1 -13.48 -11.29 0.10
N LEU A 2 -12.19 -11.51 -0.11
CA LEU A 2 -11.42 -12.62 0.42
C LEU A 2 -10.67 -12.11 1.65
N LEU A 3 -10.72 -12.85 2.75
CA LEU A 3 -10.07 -12.46 4.01
C LEU A 3 -9.11 -13.58 4.43
N ALA A 4 -7.84 -13.25 4.58
CA ALA A 4 -6.80 -14.16 5.06
C ALA A 4 -6.20 -13.62 6.36
N LYS A 5 -6.05 -14.49 7.36
CA LYS A 5 -5.32 -14.19 8.58
C LYS A 5 -3.93 -14.80 8.50
N THR A 6 -2.92 -13.96 8.44
CA THR A 6 -1.52 -14.37 8.32
C THR A 6 -0.75 -14.24 9.62
N GLU A 7 -1.16 -13.29 10.47
CA GLU A 7 -0.45 -12.92 11.69
C GLU A 7 -0.85 -13.74 12.92
N ILE A 8 0.11 -14.04 13.75
CA ILE A 8 -0.04 -14.73 15.04
C ILE A 8 0.07 -13.69 16.16
N VAL A 9 -1.04 -13.31 16.76
CA VAL A 9 -1.16 -12.17 17.70
C VAL A 9 -0.19 -12.22 18.89
N ALA A 10 0.34 -13.39 19.23
CA ALA A 10 1.16 -13.58 20.42
C ALA A 10 2.67 -13.40 20.19
N GLU A 11 3.14 -13.54 18.96
CA GLU A 11 4.57 -13.58 18.62
C GLU A 11 4.77 -13.05 17.22
N GLU A 12 5.79 -12.22 17.00
CA GLU A 12 6.27 -11.81 15.67
C GLU A 12 7.33 -12.84 15.24
N ILE A 13 7.03 -13.64 14.22
CA ILE A 13 7.89 -14.73 13.77
C ILE A 13 7.95 -14.82 12.23
N GLN A 14 9.08 -15.30 11.70
CA GLN A 14 9.26 -15.43 10.25
C GLN A 14 8.22 -16.30 9.53
N ALA A 15 7.57 -17.24 10.23
CA ALA A 15 6.50 -18.05 9.65
C ALA A 15 5.28 -17.22 9.22
N GLU A 16 5.12 -15.98 9.70
CA GLU A 16 4.08 -15.06 9.25
C GLU A 16 4.31 -14.58 7.83
N GLU A 17 5.56 -14.44 7.40
CA GLU A 17 5.89 -14.16 6.00
C GLU A 17 5.48 -15.31 5.08
N ASP A 18 5.71 -16.58 5.49
CA ASP A 18 5.23 -17.75 4.74
C ASP A 18 3.70 -17.77 4.66
N ASN A 19 3.01 -17.43 5.75
CA ASN A 19 1.56 -17.29 5.77
C ASN A 19 1.07 -16.18 4.84
N PHE A 20 1.79 -15.04 4.80
CA PHE A 20 1.49 -13.95 3.89
C PHE A 20 1.61 -14.37 2.44
N VAL A 21 2.70 -15.05 2.06
CA VAL A 21 2.91 -15.59 0.72
C VAL A 21 1.78 -16.56 0.34
N ALA A 22 1.46 -17.50 1.21
CA ALA A 22 0.38 -18.46 0.99
C ALA A 22 -1.00 -17.77 0.84
N ALA A 23 -1.24 -16.71 1.62
CA ALA A 23 -2.48 -15.94 1.53
C ALA A 23 -2.57 -15.15 0.21
N LEU A 24 -1.46 -14.62 -0.27
CA LEU A 24 -1.38 -13.89 -1.54
C LEU A 24 -1.61 -14.82 -2.74
N GLU A 25 -0.96 -16.00 -2.74
CA GLU A 25 -1.19 -17.04 -3.73
C GLU A 25 -2.66 -17.52 -3.72
N TRP A 26 -3.22 -17.77 -2.54
CA TRP A 26 -4.61 -18.15 -2.40
C TRP A 26 -5.55 -17.07 -2.93
N GLY A 27 -5.27 -15.80 -2.67
CA GLY A 27 -6.05 -14.67 -3.17
C GLY A 27 -6.04 -14.61 -4.70
N GLU A 28 -4.86 -14.71 -5.31
CA GLU A 28 -4.69 -14.72 -6.77
C GLU A 28 -5.45 -15.89 -7.42
N GLN A 29 -5.27 -17.11 -6.91
CA GLN A 29 -5.97 -18.31 -7.40
C GLN A 29 -7.50 -18.23 -7.29
N ASN A 30 -8.02 -17.40 -6.38
CA ASN A 30 -9.45 -17.14 -6.21
C ASN A 30 -9.94 -15.87 -6.94
N GLY A 31 -9.09 -15.27 -7.79
CA GLY A 31 -9.45 -14.16 -8.66
C GLY A 31 -9.48 -12.80 -7.95
N ALA A 32 -8.60 -12.59 -6.98
CA ALA A 32 -8.42 -11.27 -6.38
C ALA A 32 -7.75 -10.32 -7.38
N ASP A 33 -8.37 -9.19 -7.65
CA ASP A 33 -7.79 -8.12 -8.47
C ASP A 33 -6.87 -7.21 -7.64
N ILE A 34 -7.17 -7.08 -6.34
CA ILE A 34 -6.46 -6.17 -5.43
C ILE A 34 -6.20 -6.90 -4.10
N ALA A 35 -4.94 -6.94 -3.68
CA ALA A 35 -4.51 -7.39 -2.37
C ALA A 35 -4.15 -6.18 -1.50
N VAL A 36 -4.72 -6.10 -0.30
CA VAL A 36 -4.46 -5.00 0.65
C VAL A 36 -3.92 -5.59 1.93
N SER A 37 -2.73 -5.16 2.34
CA SER A 37 -2.10 -5.57 3.58
C SER A 37 -1.67 -4.38 4.43
N SER A 38 -1.88 -4.53 5.75
CA SER A 38 -1.56 -3.50 6.75
C SER A 38 -0.53 -4.04 7.74
N LEU A 39 0.48 -4.70 7.23
CA LEU A 39 1.55 -5.34 7.97
C LEU A 39 2.93 -4.91 7.43
N GLY A 40 4.00 -5.32 8.10
CA GLY A 40 5.34 -5.04 7.62
C GLY A 40 6.39 -5.67 8.53
N TYR A 41 7.41 -6.26 7.93
CA TYR A 41 8.47 -7.01 8.58
C TYR A 41 9.79 -6.25 8.52
N SER A 42 10.47 -6.16 9.66
CA SER A 42 11.80 -5.54 9.81
C SER A 42 12.65 -6.22 10.90
N ASP A 43 12.07 -7.06 11.77
CA ASP A 43 12.72 -7.55 12.98
C ASP A 43 13.92 -8.47 12.73
N TRP A 44 13.96 -9.12 11.57
CA TRP A 44 15.04 -10.01 11.12
C TRP A 44 15.72 -9.53 9.84
N TYR A 45 15.46 -8.27 9.44
CA TYR A 45 16.06 -7.63 8.28
C TYR A 45 16.92 -6.44 8.70
N GLU A 46 17.93 -6.16 7.89
CA GLU A 46 18.67 -4.92 7.92
C GLU A 46 18.15 -3.96 6.85
N TYR A 47 18.55 -2.69 6.88
CA TYR A 47 18.09 -1.74 5.87
C TYR A 47 18.54 -2.13 4.45
N GLU A 48 19.70 -2.77 4.33
CA GLU A 48 20.26 -3.31 3.09
C GLU A 48 19.32 -4.29 2.40
N ASP A 49 18.49 -4.99 3.16
CA ASP A 49 17.53 -5.99 2.66
C ASP A 49 16.26 -5.34 2.08
N MET A 50 16.05 -4.03 2.32
CA MET A 50 14.96 -3.27 1.72
C MET A 50 15.30 -2.86 0.28
N ASP A 51 15.67 -3.81 -0.53
CA ASP A 51 16.20 -3.65 -1.89
C ASP A 51 15.23 -4.10 -3.01
N GLY A 52 14.01 -4.53 -2.63
CA GLY A 52 13.01 -5.05 -3.56
C GLY A 52 13.19 -6.52 -3.96
N ASN A 53 14.25 -7.20 -3.49
CA ASN A 53 14.60 -8.54 -3.96
C ASN A 53 14.97 -9.54 -2.84
N THR A 54 15.14 -9.07 -1.62
CA THR A 54 15.66 -9.92 -0.52
C THR A 54 14.52 -10.52 0.31
N ALA A 55 13.57 -9.73 0.79
CA ALA A 55 12.49 -10.25 1.63
C ALA A 55 11.53 -11.14 0.84
N VAL A 56 11.15 -12.28 1.43
CA VAL A 56 10.28 -13.26 0.75
C VAL A 56 8.90 -12.68 0.43
N THR A 57 8.37 -11.84 1.29
CA THR A 57 7.08 -11.14 1.08
C THR A 57 7.17 -10.11 -0.04
N THR A 58 8.29 -9.42 -0.18
CA THR A 58 8.59 -8.48 -1.26
C THR A 58 8.60 -9.18 -2.61
N ILE A 59 9.31 -10.31 -2.72
CA ILE A 59 9.35 -11.14 -3.92
C ILE A 59 7.94 -11.64 -4.29
N ALA A 60 7.18 -12.10 -3.30
CA ALA A 60 5.81 -12.59 -3.52
C ALA A 60 4.87 -11.51 -4.05
N VAL A 61 4.99 -10.27 -3.56
CA VAL A 61 4.22 -9.12 -4.05
C VAL A 61 4.52 -8.83 -5.52
N ASP A 62 5.79 -8.83 -5.93
CA ASP A 62 6.15 -8.61 -7.33
C ASP A 62 5.70 -9.74 -8.25
N ILE A 63 5.73 -11.00 -7.77
CA ILE A 63 5.15 -12.13 -8.50
C ILE A 63 3.63 -11.94 -8.66
N ALA A 64 2.89 -11.61 -7.60
CA ALA A 64 1.46 -11.39 -7.65
C ALA A 64 1.09 -10.23 -8.61
N ALA A 65 1.88 -9.16 -8.59
CA ALA A 65 1.70 -8.04 -9.52
C ALA A 65 1.92 -8.46 -10.98
N SER A 66 2.89 -9.33 -11.25
CA SER A 66 3.14 -9.89 -12.58
C SER A 66 1.98 -10.75 -13.09
N LEU A 67 1.20 -11.34 -12.18
CA LEU A 67 -0.02 -12.11 -12.45
C LEU A 67 -1.28 -11.24 -12.54
N GLY A 68 -1.16 -9.93 -12.31
CA GLY A 68 -2.23 -8.95 -12.48
C GLY A 68 -2.88 -8.48 -11.18
N VAL A 69 -2.43 -8.92 -10.01
CA VAL A 69 -2.94 -8.47 -8.72
C VAL A 69 -2.31 -7.13 -8.33
N LEU A 70 -3.10 -6.10 -8.09
CA LEU A 70 -2.62 -4.86 -7.52
C LEU A 70 -2.36 -5.02 -6.02
N CYS A 71 -1.10 -4.94 -5.62
CA CYS A 71 -0.73 -5.02 -4.21
C CYS A 71 -0.61 -3.62 -3.58
N VAL A 72 -1.31 -3.41 -2.46
CA VAL A 72 -1.28 -2.17 -1.68
C VAL A 72 -0.85 -2.52 -0.25
N ASN A 73 0.24 -1.94 0.22
CA ASN A 73 0.78 -2.23 1.54
C ASN A 73 1.08 -0.96 2.35
N SER A 74 0.96 -1.05 3.67
CA SER A 74 1.38 0.03 4.57
C SER A 74 2.90 0.23 4.53
N ALA A 75 3.36 1.49 4.54
CA ALA A 75 4.79 1.81 4.49
C ALA A 75 5.55 1.43 5.77
N GLY A 76 4.82 1.29 6.90
CA GLY A 76 5.38 1.10 8.23
C GLY A 76 5.21 2.32 9.14
N ASN A 77 5.39 2.11 10.44
CA ASN A 77 5.18 3.14 11.47
C ASN A 77 6.49 3.50 12.20
N SER A 78 7.61 3.38 11.53
CA SER A 78 8.95 3.55 12.11
C SER A 78 9.59 4.91 11.83
N GLY A 79 8.87 5.87 11.25
CA GLY A 79 9.40 7.16 10.82
C GLY A 79 10.02 8.04 11.92
N ASN A 80 9.72 7.76 13.18
CA ASN A 80 10.32 8.43 14.35
C ASN A 80 11.11 7.44 15.24
N SER A 81 11.42 6.24 14.75
CA SER A 81 12.27 5.25 15.41
C SER A 81 13.70 5.24 14.83
N GLN A 82 14.56 4.38 15.37
CA GLN A 82 15.90 4.18 14.83
C GLN A 82 15.89 3.58 13.42
N TRP A 83 14.89 2.74 13.10
CA TRP A 83 14.72 2.16 11.77
C TRP A 83 14.40 3.22 10.72
N ASN A 84 13.40 4.07 10.95
CA ASN A 84 12.95 5.21 10.13
C ASN A 84 12.43 4.85 8.73
N TYR A 85 12.88 3.78 8.11
CA TYR A 85 12.58 3.40 6.73
C TYR A 85 11.30 2.57 6.59
N ILE A 86 10.88 2.35 5.34
CA ILE A 86 9.85 1.37 4.98
C ILE A 86 10.21 -0.02 5.48
N THR A 87 9.22 -0.90 5.56
CA THR A 87 9.38 -2.30 5.97
C THR A 87 8.89 -3.23 4.85
N ALA A 88 9.46 -4.44 4.71
CA ALA A 88 8.98 -5.40 3.74
C ALA A 88 7.50 -5.76 4.00
N PRO A 89 6.65 -5.91 2.97
CA PRO A 89 6.92 -5.86 1.53
C PRO A 89 6.73 -4.47 0.88
N ALA A 90 6.72 -3.37 1.65
CA ALA A 90 6.53 -2.02 1.10
C ALA A 90 7.70 -1.56 0.21
N ASP A 91 8.83 -2.25 0.25
CA ASP A 91 10.00 -2.04 -0.60
C ASP A 91 9.89 -2.68 -2.00
N ALA A 92 8.88 -3.53 -2.25
CA ALA A 92 8.68 -4.18 -3.54
C ALA A 92 8.56 -3.18 -4.72
N ASP A 93 8.98 -3.58 -5.93
CA ASP A 93 8.93 -2.74 -7.11
C ASP A 93 7.51 -2.39 -7.55
N SER A 94 6.62 -3.37 -7.50
CA SER A 94 5.27 -3.30 -8.06
C SER A 94 4.19 -2.99 -7.03
N VAL A 95 4.54 -2.81 -5.74
CA VAL A 95 3.61 -2.47 -4.67
C VAL A 95 3.21 -0.98 -4.72
N ILE A 96 2.03 -0.67 -4.22
CA ILE A 96 1.71 0.68 -3.75
C ILE A 96 2.00 0.72 -2.24
N SER A 97 3.14 1.24 -1.85
CA SER A 97 3.48 1.53 -0.46
C SER A 97 2.78 2.82 -0.02
N VAL A 98 2.10 2.78 1.13
CA VAL A 98 1.21 3.86 1.55
C VAL A 98 1.68 4.48 2.85
N GLY A 99 2.06 5.77 2.79
CA GLY A 99 2.35 6.61 3.94
C GLY A 99 1.08 7.18 4.61
N ALA A 100 1.26 7.74 5.80
CA ALA A 100 0.18 8.30 6.60
C ALA A 100 0.27 9.82 6.70
N VAL A 101 -0.89 10.48 6.52
CA VAL A 101 -1.06 11.92 6.74
C VAL A 101 -2.22 12.19 7.72
N ASP A 102 -2.29 13.42 8.24
CA ASP A 102 -3.45 13.94 8.96
C ASP A 102 -4.53 14.49 7.99
N LEU A 103 -5.61 15.06 8.54
CA LEU A 103 -6.70 15.66 7.76
C LEU A 103 -6.28 16.90 6.95
N ASP A 104 -5.21 17.58 7.37
CA ASP A 104 -4.67 18.76 6.69
C ASP A 104 -3.63 18.37 5.62
N GLY A 105 -3.33 17.07 5.47
CA GLY A 105 -2.36 16.55 4.52
C GLY A 105 -0.90 16.60 5.02
N ASN A 106 -0.67 16.88 6.32
CA ASN A 106 0.67 16.86 6.88
C ASN A 106 1.11 15.43 7.16
N LEU A 107 2.36 15.12 6.86
CA LEU A 107 2.95 13.81 7.10
C LEU A 107 2.90 13.44 8.59
N ALA A 108 2.41 12.24 8.90
CA ALA A 108 2.45 11.70 10.25
C ALA A 108 3.91 11.41 10.66
N SER A 109 4.29 11.84 11.86
CA SER A 109 5.68 11.68 12.36
C SER A 109 6.15 10.23 12.41
N PHE A 110 5.22 9.30 12.62
CA PHE A 110 5.50 7.86 12.65
C PHE A 110 5.58 7.23 11.25
N SER A 111 5.07 7.87 10.20
CA SER A 111 5.06 7.29 8.85
C SER A 111 6.48 6.97 8.39
N SER A 112 6.75 5.71 8.09
CA SER A 112 8.02 5.27 7.52
C SER A 112 8.28 5.93 6.18
N LYS A 113 9.56 6.11 5.84
CA LYS A 113 10.03 6.88 4.69
C LYS A 113 10.95 6.03 3.82
N GLY A 114 11.09 6.45 2.57
CA GLY A 114 12.16 5.97 1.71
C GLY A 114 13.48 6.75 1.92
N PRO A 115 14.43 6.54 1.00
CA PRO A 115 14.31 5.63 -0.14
C PRO A 115 14.37 4.16 0.29
N THR A 116 14.21 3.23 -0.68
CA THR A 116 14.71 1.87 -0.52
C THR A 116 16.24 1.87 -0.49
N TYR A 117 16.85 0.76 -0.09
CA TYR A 117 18.32 0.66 -0.07
C TYR A 117 18.96 0.86 -1.45
N ASP A 118 18.33 0.36 -2.49
CA ASP A 118 18.72 0.54 -3.89
C ASP A 118 18.32 1.90 -4.50
N GLY A 119 17.72 2.80 -3.69
CA GLY A 119 17.48 4.19 -4.03
C GLY A 119 16.14 4.50 -4.70
N ARG A 120 15.18 3.56 -4.74
CA ARG A 120 13.83 3.82 -5.27
C ARG A 120 13.03 4.71 -4.32
N LEU A 121 12.19 5.53 -4.93
CA LEU A 121 11.30 6.43 -4.20
C LEU A 121 10.16 5.65 -3.55
N LYS A 122 10.05 5.76 -2.23
CA LYS A 122 9.00 5.23 -1.38
C LYS A 122 8.61 6.26 -0.29
N PRO A 123 7.38 6.21 0.25
CA PRO A 123 6.23 5.45 -0.26
C PRO A 123 5.79 5.95 -1.64
N GLU A 124 4.92 5.22 -2.35
CA GLU A 124 4.34 5.72 -3.60
C GLU A 124 3.36 6.86 -3.33
N VAL A 125 2.45 6.66 -2.40
CA VAL A 125 1.40 7.64 -2.09
C VAL A 125 1.12 7.72 -0.60
N CYS A 126 0.32 8.70 -0.19
CA CYS A 126 -0.18 8.85 1.17
C CYS A 126 -1.70 8.88 1.20
N ALA A 127 -2.26 8.48 2.36
CA ALA A 127 -3.66 8.67 2.69
C ALA A 127 -3.83 8.98 4.19
N LEU A 128 -5.06 9.30 4.62
CA LEU A 128 -5.37 9.60 6.02
C LEU A 128 -4.98 8.41 6.92
N GLY A 129 -4.06 8.65 7.86
CA GLY A 129 -3.59 7.66 8.82
C GLY A 129 -3.54 8.17 10.25
N ILE A 130 -3.99 9.41 10.51
CA ILE A 130 -4.11 9.97 11.87
C ILE A 130 -5.58 10.13 12.22
N ASN A 131 -5.98 9.57 13.37
CA ASN A 131 -7.36 9.62 13.88
C ASN A 131 -8.39 9.12 12.85
N THR A 132 -8.02 8.12 12.07
CA THR A 132 -8.89 7.51 11.08
C THR A 132 -10.00 6.73 11.77
N TYR A 133 -11.26 6.96 11.36
CA TYR A 133 -12.42 6.30 11.94
C TYR A 133 -12.51 4.85 11.43
N CYS A 134 -12.56 3.91 12.34
CA CYS A 134 -12.55 2.48 12.01
C CYS A 134 -13.42 1.66 12.97
N VAL A 135 -13.75 0.44 12.57
CA VAL A 135 -14.46 -0.52 13.43
C VAL A 135 -13.57 -0.88 14.63
N ARG A 136 -14.17 -0.94 15.82
CA ARG A 136 -13.49 -1.42 17.02
C ARG A 136 -13.39 -2.94 16.97
N SER A 137 -12.19 -3.48 17.14
CA SER A 137 -11.97 -4.93 17.25
C SER A 137 -12.77 -5.55 18.41
N ASN A 138 -13.20 -6.79 18.25
CA ASN A 138 -13.99 -7.56 19.22
C ASN A 138 -15.37 -6.96 19.57
N THR A 139 -15.94 -6.15 18.69
CA THR A 139 -17.31 -5.63 18.80
C THR A 139 -18.07 -5.84 17.50
N LEU A 140 -19.41 -5.85 17.54
CA LEU A 140 -20.25 -6.01 16.35
C LEU A 140 -20.66 -4.69 15.70
N SER A 141 -20.63 -3.58 16.44
CA SER A 141 -21.20 -2.31 15.99
C SER A 141 -20.49 -1.06 16.51
N ASP A 142 -19.42 -1.22 17.29
CA ASP A 142 -18.70 -0.08 17.84
C ASP A 142 -17.62 0.41 16.88
N TYR A 143 -17.36 1.72 16.97
CA TYR A 143 -16.33 2.39 16.19
C TYR A 143 -15.33 3.08 17.11
N ARG A 144 -14.14 3.35 16.58
CA ARG A 144 -13.09 4.13 17.25
C ARG A 144 -12.27 4.90 16.22
N THR A 145 -11.47 5.83 16.67
CA THR A 145 -10.35 6.37 15.89
C THR A 145 -9.07 5.57 16.19
N ALA A 146 -8.25 5.39 15.19
CA ALA A 146 -6.92 4.80 15.31
C ALA A 146 -5.95 5.52 14.36
N SER A 147 -4.64 5.40 14.63
CA SER A 147 -3.60 5.99 13.79
C SER A 147 -2.57 4.92 13.40
N GLY A 148 -2.04 5.06 12.19
CA GLY A 148 -1.06 4.15 11.59
C GLY A 148 -1.18 4.14 10.06
N THR A 149 -0.11 3.79 9.37
CA THR A 149 -0.13 3.50 7.93
C THR A 149 -1.04 2.31 7.61
N SER A 150 -1.31 1.46 8.60
CA SER A 150 -2.33 0.40 8.55
C SER A 150 -3.76 0.91 8.32
N LEU A 151 -4.04 2.18 8.61
CA LEU A 151 -5.33 2.83 8.35
C LEU A 151 -5.32 3.55 6.98
N SER A 152 -4.15 3.98 6.51
CA SER A 152 -4.00 4.63 5.20
C SER A 152 -4.09 3.61 4.05
N SER A 153 -3.44 2.47 4.18
CA SER A 153 -3.38 1.42 3.15
C SER A 153 -4.77 0.96 2.67
N PRO A 154 -5.74 0.62 3.54
CA PRO A 154 -7.06 0.20 3.08
C PRO A 154 -7.87 1.31 2.39
N LEU A 155 -7.59 2.59 2.65
CA LEU A 155 -8.22 3.70 1.92
C LEU A 155 -7.71 3.75 0.47
N VAL A 156 -6.41 3.51 0.26
CA VAL A 156 -5.84 3.43 -1.09
C VAL A 156 -6.33 2.18 -1.83
N GLY A 157 -6.42 1.04 -1.15
CA GLY A 157 -7.01 -0.18 -1.72
C GLY A 157 -8.47 0.00 -2.12
N GLY A 158 -9.26 0.67 -1.28
CA GLY A 158 -10.65 1.03 -1.61
C GLY A 158 -10.75 2.00 -2.79
N ALA A 159 -9.84 2.98 -2.87
CA ALA A 159 -9.73 3.90 -4.00
C ALA A 159 -9.40 3.16 -5.30
N ALA A 160 -8.45 2.24 -5.26
CA ALA A 160 -8.07 1.39 -6.39
C ALA A 160 -9.26 0.52 -6.88
N ALA A 161 -10.04 -0.05 -5.95
CA ALA A 161 -11.23 -0.83 -6.28
C ALA A 161 -12.31 0.03 -6.98
N VAL A 162 -12.50 1.27 -6.54
CA VAL A 162 -13.41 2.22 -7.21
C VAL A 162 -12.93 2.54 -8.62
N ILE A 163 -11.63 2.78 -8.81
CA ILE A 163 -11.05 3.05 -10.14
C ILE A 163 -11.25 1.83 -11.06
N LEU A 164 -10.92 0.63 -10.58
CA LEU A 164 -11.10 -0.61 -11.33
C LEU A 164 -12.56 -0.84 -11.69
N SER A 165 -13.50 -0.59 -10.77
CA SER A 165 -14.93 -0.73 -11.03
C SER A 165 -15.46 0.24 -12.10
N ALA A 166 -14.82 1.37 -12.28
CA ALA A 166 -15.16 2.33 -13.32
C ALA A 166 -14.59 1.95 -14.70
N ASN A 167 -13.47 1.21 -14.73
CA ASN A 167 -12.87 0.67 -15.95
C ASN A 167 -12.13 -0.65 -15.68
N PHE A 168 -12.79 -1.77 -15.92
CA PHE A 168 -12.28 -3.12 -15.72
C PHE A 168 -11.12 -3.52 -16.66
N ASN A 169 -10.80 -2.71 -17.65
CA ASN A 169 -9.69 -2.98 -18.56
C ASN A 169 -8.35 -2.44 -18.07
N LEU A 170 -8.33 -1.71 -16.97
CA LEU A 170 -7.08 -1.20 -16.38
C LEU A 170 -6.28 -2.34 -15.76
N THR A 171 -5.00 -2.38 -16.07
CA THR A 171 -4.06 -3.27 -15.40
C THR A 171 -3.70 -2.73 -14.01
N ALA A 172 -3.18 -3.60 -13.14
CA ALA A 172 -2.68 -3.23 -11.81
C ALA A 172 -1.71 -2.03 -11.87
N MET A 173 -0.75 -2.06 -12.81
CA MET A 173 0.23 -0.98 -12.97
C MET A 173 -0.37 0.32 -13.50
N GLN A 174 -1.38 0.27 -14.36
CA GLN A 174 -2.09 1.47 -14.80
C GLN A 174 -2.86 2.15 -13.67
N ILE A 175 -3.47 1.37 -12.76
CA ILE A 175 -4.11 1.92 -11.56
C ILE A 175 -3.06 2.56 -10.63
N ARG A 176 -1.92 1.88 -10.42
CA ARG A 176 -0.80 2.41 -9.63
C ARG A 176 -0.31 3.75 -10.19
N GLU A 177 -0.01 3.81 -11.49
CA GLU A 177 0.43 5.04 -12.15
C GLU A 177 -0.62 6.15 -12.08
N ALA A 178 -1.89 5.84 -12.24
CA ALA A 178 -2.97 6.82 -12.17
C ALA A 178 -3.07 7.46 -10.77
N LEU A 179 -2.93 6.65 -9.70
CA LEU A 179 -2.91 7.15 -8.32
C LEU A 179 -1.68 8.02 -8.05
N MET A 180 -0.50 7.63 -8.53
CA MET A 180 0.74 8.39 -8.39
C MET A 180 0.66 9.73 -9.15
N ASN A 181 0.27 9.70 -10.43
CA ASN A 181 0.26 10.87 -11.29
C ASN A 181 -0.78 11.93 -10.90
N THR A 182 -1.79 11.56 -10.12
CA THR A 182 -2.83 12.48 -9.62
C THR A 182 -2.66 12.85 -8.16
N GLY A 183 -1.61 12.36 -7.52
CA GLY A 183 -1.28 12.68 -6.13
C GLY A 183 -0.90 14.16 -5.93
N SER A 184 -1.11 14.66 -4.72
CA SER A 184 -0.93 16.08 -4.38
C SER A 184 0.50 16.60 -4.54
N ASN A 185 1.50 15.72 -4.61
CA ASN A 185 2.92 16.02 -4.77
C ASN A 185 3.49 15.45 -6.08
N SER A 186 2.64 15.10 -7.04
CA SER A 186 3.03 14.41 -8.28
C SER A 186 4.03 15.20 -9.15
N ALA A 187 4.06 16.52 -9.04
CA ALA A 187 5.01 17.37 -9.77
C ALA A 187 6.45 17.30 -9.21
N ASN A 188 6.61 17.01 -7.91
CA ASN A 188 7.91 16.96 -7.23
C ASN A 188 7.88 15.88 -6.15
N PRO A 189 7.80 14.59 -6.50
CA PRO A 189 7.72 13.51 -5.53
C PRO A 189 9.00 13.41 -4.69
N ASP A 190 8.84 13.00 -3.43
CA ASP A 190 9.94 12.88 -2.47
C ASP A 190 9.87 11.58 -1.66
N THR A 191 10.92 11.28 -0.91
CA THR A 191 11.01 10.03 -0.12
C THR A 191 10.22 10.04 1.19
N SER A 192 9.50 11.13 1.49
CA SER A 192 8.67 11.23 2.70
C SER A 192 7.20 10.97 2.41
N MET A 193 6.70 11.53 1.32
CA MET A 193 5.29 11.46 0.93
C MET A 193 5.07 10.82 -0.45
N GLY A 194 6.14 10.48 -1.16
CA GLY A 194 6.03 9.99 -2.53
C GLY A 194 5.37 11.02 -3.44
N TYR A 195 4.40 10.56 -4.21
CA TYR A 195 3.57 11.41 -5.07
C TYR A 195 2.47 12.16 -4.29
N GLY A 196 2.45 12.04 -2.96
CA GLY A 196 1.55 12.75 -2.07
C GLY A 196 0.21 12.05 -1.83
N VAL A 197 -0.76 12.81 -1.35
CA VAL A 197 -2.10 12.30 -1.02
C VAL A 197 -2.87 11.97 -2.30
N ILE A 198 -3.47 10.76 -2.35
CA ILE A 198 -4.24 10.30 -3.52
C ILE A 198 -5.44 11.21 -3.83
N ASN A 199 -5.79 11.32 -5.11
CA ASN A 199 -6.95 12.06 -5.59
C ASN A 199 -7.77 11.24 -6.60
N VAL A 200 -8.72 10.44 -6.09
CA VAL A 200 -9.55 9.54 -6.91
C VAL A 200 -10.42 10.32 -7.92
N VAL A 201 -10.86 11.52 -7.56
CA VAL A 201 -11.65 12.37 -8.45
C VAL A 201 -10.81 12.80 -9.66
N ALA A 202 -9.55 13.20 -9.46
CA ALA A 202 -8.66 13.53 -10.55
C ALA A 202 -8.38 12.33 -11.48
N VAL A 203 -8.24 11.13 -10.94
CA VAL A 203 -8.08 9.89 -11.74
C VAL A 203 -9.24 9.72 -12.71
N SER A 204 -10.48 9.94 -12.26
CA SER A 204 -11.67 9.79 -13.11
C SER A 204 -11.69 10.76 -14.30
N TYR A 205 -11.12 11.94 -14.15
CA TYR A 205 -11.05 12.94 -15.23
C TYR A 205 -9.91 12.69 -16.20
N THR A 206 -8.77 12.22 -15.75
CA THR A 206 -7.54 12.14 -16.56
C THR A 206 -7.35 10.78 -17.21
N HIS A 207 -7.74 9.69 -16.56
CA HIS A 207 -7.45 8.34 -17.02
C HIS A 207 -8.69 7.57 -17.49
N LEU A 208 -9.87 7.83 -16.92
CA LEU A 208 -11.07 7.12 -17.32
C LEU A 208 -11.75 7.74 -18.56
N ARG A 209 -11.68 9.07 -18.73
CA ARG A 209 -12.26 9.76 -19.90
C ARG A 209 -11.37 9.77 -21.13
N ALA A 210 -10.04 9.65 -20.99
CA ALA A 210 -9.15 9.62 -22.14
C ALA A 210 -9.42 8.45 -23.09
N HIS A 211 -9.89 7.30 -22.57
CA HIS A 211 -10.27 6.15 -23.38
C HIS A 211 -11.60 6.29 -24.11
N GLU A 212 -12.49 7.21 -23.72
CA GLU A 212 -13.75 7.46 -24.45
C GLU A 212 -13.52 8.23 -25.76
N THR A 213 -12.40 8.95 -25.87
CA THR A 213 -12.07 9.76 -27.06
C THR A 213 -11.28 9.01 -28.14
N GLU A 214 -10.70 7.86 -27.83
CA GLU A 214 -9.97 7.02 -28.80
C GLU A 214 -10.86 6.02 -29.55
N THR A 215 -12.15 5.92 -29.23
CA THR A 215 -13.10 4.98 -29.85
C THR A 215 -14.09 5.64 -30.81
N ASN A 216 -13.86 6.88 -31.26
CA ASN A 216 -14.66 7.56 -32.30
C ASN A 216 -13.84 7.90 -33.53
#